data_32d0ded4412abc171d3e1ebaa1cd801b
#
_entry.id   32d0ded4412abc171d3e1ebaa1cd801b
#
_cell.length_a   1.000
_cell.length_b   1.000
_cell.length_c   1.000
_cell.angle_alpha   90.00
_cell.angle_beta   90.00
_cell.angle_gamma   90.00
#
_symmetry.space_group_name_H-M   'P 1'
#
loop_
_entity.id
_entity.type
_entity.pdbx_description
1 polymer ?
#
loop_
_entity_poly.entity_id
_entity_poly.type
_entity_poly.pdbx_seq_one_letter_code
_entity_poly.pdbx_strand_id
1 'polypeptide(L)'
;MNPKHTNAYSSRGFVRFFQGQFTAAVPDFSEAVRFAPNNPYRILLLYIAQARAGNHGREALAHAAQGLDLAKWPGPVVSMYLGKVPEQVVLDSVAEADVIERPQRRCQAYFYIGQQLLIRQRNNDAAKMFRETVATNASALFEYEAAQAELRRLGN
;
A
#
# COMPACT_ATOMS: atom_id res chain seq x y z
N MET A 1 -26.03 6.51 -3.24
CA MET A 1 -24.86 6.12 -2.42
C MET A 1 -24.04 7.39 -2.13
N ASN A 2 -23.80 7.74 -0.89
CA ASN A 2 -23.18 9.03 -0.55
C ASN A 2 -21.65 8.93 -0.56
N PRO A 3 -20.94 9.55 -1.52
CA PRO A 3 -19.48 9.50 -1.60
C PRO A 3 -18.77 10.08 -0.36
N LYS A 4 -19.47 10.91 0.44
CA LYS A 4 -18.94 11.45 1.69
C LYS A 4 -18.65 10.36 2.74
N HIS A 5 -19.40 9.27 2.77
CA HIS A 5 -19.16 8.17 3.69
C HIS A 5 -17.88 7.38 3.33
N THR A 6 -17.63 7.19 2.05
CA THR A 6 -16.43 6.47 1.57
C THR A 6 -15.15 7.19 1.97
N ASN A 7 -15.11 8.51 1.81
CA ASN A 7 -13.96 9.33 2.19
C ASN A 7 -13.75 9.34 3.71
N ALA A 8 -14.84 9.37 4.49
CA ALA A 8 -14.76 9.36 5.97
C ALA A 8 -14.13 8.05 6.49
N TYR A 9 -14.54 6.89 5.95
CA TYR A 9 -13.92 5.60 6.31
C TYR A 9 -12.44 5.54 5.92
N SER A 10 -12.12 5.93 4.69
CA SER A 10 -10.72 5.95 4.24
C SER A 10 -9.87 6.87 5.12
N SER A 11 -10.34 8.07 5.43
CA SER A 11 -9.60 9.03 6.26
C SER A 11 -9.37 8.51 7.67
N ARG A 12 -10.38 7.91 8.30
CA ARG A 12 -10.24 7.32 9.63
C ARG A 12 -9.29 6.11 9.61
N GLY A 13 -9.39 5.28 8.58
CA GLY A 13 -8.47 4.16 8.34
C GLY A 13 -7.02 4.63 8.20
N PHE A 14 -6.79 5.74 7.48
CA PHE A 14 -5.45 6.32 7.34
C PHE A 14 -4.88 6.80 8.67
N VAL A 15 -5.66 7.53 9.48
CA VAL A 15 -5.22 7.96 10.81
C VAL A 15 -4.83 6.76 11.68
N ARG A 16 -5.66 5.72 11.71
CA ARG A 16 -5.38 4.48 12.45
C ARG A 16 -4.12 3.77 11.94
N PHE A 17 -3.95 3.73 10.62
CA PHE A 17 -2.75 3.18 10.00
C PHE A 17 -1.50 3.95 10.42
N PHE A 18 -1.51 5.28 10.35
CA PHE A 18 -0.40 6.14 10.80
C PHE A 18 -0.07 5.96 12.28
N GLN A 19 -1.07 5.65 13.11
CA GLN A 19 -0.90 5.36 14.53
C GLN A 19 -0.43 3.91 14.80
N GLY A 20 -0.32 3.05 13.77
CA GLY A 20 0.01 1.64 13.93
C GLY A 20 -1.15 0.77 14.45
N GLN A 21 -2.36 1.31 14.48
CA GLN A 21 -3.57 0.63 14.94
C GLN A 21 -4.18 -0.22 13.81
N PHE A 22 -3.41 -1.18 13.29
CA PHE A 22 -3.77 -1.94 12.09
C PHE A 22 -5.08 -2.72 12.26
N THR A 23 -5.26 -3.40 13.40
CA THR A 23 -6.51 -4.12 13.70
C THR A 23 -7.73 -3.19 13.65
N ALA A 24 -7.62 -1.97 14.18
CA ALA A 24 -8.69 -0.99 14.14
C ALA A 24 -8.90 -0.39 12.74
N ALA A 25 -7.86 -0.34 11.89
CA ALA A 25 -7.96 0.16 10.53
C ALA A 25 -8.68 -0.82 9.57
N VAL A 26 -8.63 -2.14 9.84
CA VAL A 26 -9.24 -3.17 8.98
C VAL A 26 -10.71 -2.91 8.68
N PRO A 27 -11.63 -2.67 9.65
CA PRO A 27 -13.04 -2.44 9.33
C PRO A 27 -13.23 -1.17 8.48
N ASP A 28 -12.44 -0.12 8.65
CA ASP A 28 -12.53 1.09 7.85
C ASP A 28 -12.14 0.84 6.39
N PHE A 29 -11.03 0.14 6.17
CA PHE A 29 -10.61 -0.21 4.80
C PHE A 29 -11.54 -1.24 4.17
N SER A 30 -12.16 -2.15 4.94
CA SER A 30 -13.18 -3.06 4.45
C SER A 30 -14.38 -2.32 3.89
N GLU A 31 -14.88 -1.31 4.62
CA GLU A 31 -15.95 -0.45 4.14
C GLU A 31 -15.52 0.36 2.90
N ALA A 32 -14.28 0.88 2.88
CA ALA A 32 -13.78 1.60 1.73
C ALA A 32 -13.70 0.72 0.46
N VAL A 33 -13.31 -0.55 0.60
CA VAL A 33 -13.32 -1.54 -0.50
C VAL A 33 -14.76 -1.87 -0.92
N ARG A 34 -15.69 -2.05 0.02
CA ARG A 34 -17.10 -2.32 -0.28
C ARG A 34 -17.72 -1.22 -1.16
N PHE A 35 -17.34 0.05 -0.92
CA PHE A 35 -17.82 1.19 -1.71
C PHE A 35 -17.09 1.37 -3.05
N ALA A 36 -15.88 0.85 -3.20
CA ALA A 36 -15.10 0.91 -4.42
C ALA A 36 -14.29 -0.38 -4.63
N PRO A 37 -14.98 -1.47 -5.01
CA PRO A 37 -14.39 -2.82 -5.05
C PRO A 37 -13.29 -2.97 -6.11
N ASN A 38 -13.24 -2.09 -7.10
CA ASN A 38 -12.24 -2.11 -8.17
C ASN A 38 -11.13 -1.04 -7.97
N ASN A 39 -11.01 -0.48 -6.75
CA ASN A 39 -9.93 0.45 -6.45
C ASN A 39 -8.72 -0.32 -5.89
N PRO A 40 -7.63 -0.44 -6.66
CA PRO A 40 -6.48 -1.27 -6.27
C PRO A 40 -5.78 -0.76 -4.99
N TYR A 41 -5.75 0.56 -4.76
CA TYR A 41 -5.11 1.13 -3.58
C TYR A 41 -5.86 0.79 -2.29
N ARG A 42 -7.20 0.79 -2.33
CA ARG A 42 -8.03 0.38 -1.17
C ARG A 42 -7.87 -1.09 -0.85
N ILE A 43 -7.82 -1.93 -1.90
CA ILE A 43 -7.57 -3.37 -1.76
C ILE A 43 -6.20 -3.62 -1.15
N LEU A 44 -5.15 -2.93 -1.63
CA LEU A 44 -3.79 -3.04 -1.09
C LEU A 44 -3.72 -2.61 0.39
N LEU A 45 -4.33 -1.48 0.76
CA LEU A 45 -4.32 -1.00 2.13
C LEU A 45 -5.09 -1.92 3.08
N LEU A 46 -6.22 -2.48 2.65
CA LEU A 46 -6.94 -3.50 3.42
C LEU A 46 -6.06 -4.72 3.67
N TYR A 47 -5.42 -5.25 2.61
CA TYR A 47 -4.52 -6.39 2.74
C TYR A 47 -3.36 -6.10 3.70
N ILE A 48 -2.69 -4.95 3.55
CA ILE A 48 -1.58 -4.58 4.42
C ILE A 48 -2.04 -4.47 5.88
N ALA A 49 -3.16 -3.81 6.14
CA ALA A 49 -3.71 -3.68 7.49
C ALA A 49 -4.02 -5.06 8.10
N GLN A 50 -4.63 -5.97 7.34
CA GLN A 50 -4.88 -7.35 7.76
C GLN A 50 -3.58 -8.10 8.07
N ALA A 51 -2.60 -8.06 7.16
CA ALA A 51 -1.33 -8.73 7.34
C ALA A 51 -0.54 -8.20 8.54
N ARG A 52 -0.54 -6.87 8.74
CA ARG A 52 0.10 -6.21 9.89
C ARG A 52 -0.66 -6.47 11.21
N ALA A 53 -1.94 -6.79 11.15
CA ALA A 53 -2.74 -7.25 12.28
C ALA A 53 -2.58 -8.76 12.57
N GLY A 54 -1.72 -9.47 11.81
CA GLY A 54 -1.46 -10.90 11.97
C GLY A 54 -2.39 -11.82 11.17
N ASN A 55 -3.22 -11.27 10.28
CA ASN A 55 -4.12 -12.05 9.43
C ASN A 55 -3.65 -12.02 7.96
N HIS A 56 -3.09 -13.12 7.49
CA HIS A 56 -2.53 -13.23 6.14
C HIS A 56 -3.59 -13.61 5.10
N GLY A 57 -4.46 -12.66 4.75
CA GLY A 57 -5.58 -12.86 3.81
C GLY A 57 -5.20 -12.86 2.33
N ARG A 58 -4.17 -13.63 1.90
CA ARG A 58 -3.75 -13.69 0.48
C ARG A 58 -4.86 -14.18 -0.45
N GLU A 59 -5.70 -15.10 0.02
CA GLU A 59 -6.85 -15.59 -0.77
C GLU A 59 -7.88 -14.49 -0.99
N ALA A 60 -8.16 -13.68 0.03
CA ALA A 60 -9.05 -12.52 -0.09
C ALA A 60 -8.49 -11.48 -1.07
N LEU A 61 -7.17 -11.23 -1.04
CA LEU A 61 -6.50 -10.38 -2.01
C LEU A 61 -6.62 -10.95 -3.43
N ALA A 62 -6.42 -12.26 -3.61
CA ALA A 62 -6.52 -12.92 -4.90
C ALA A 62 -7.94 -12.81 -5.47
N HIS A 63 -8.95 -12.95 -4.63
CA HIS A 63 -10.35 -12.79 -5.03
C HIS A 63 -10.65 -11.32 -5.43
N ALA A 64 -10.25 -10.36 -4.61
CA ALA A 64 -10.46 -8.95 -4.91
C ALA A 64 -9.70 -8.49 -6.18
N ALA A 65 -8.54 -9.08 -6.46
CA ALA A 65 -7.73 -8.77 -7.63
C ALA A 65 -8.34 -9.26 -8.96
N GLN A 66 -9.33 -10.16 -8.95
CA GLN A 66 -10.00 -10.64 -10.18
C GLN A 66 -10.70 -9.50 -10.95
N GLY A 67 -11.12 -8.45 -10.26
CA GLY A 67 -11.75 -7.26 -10.86
C GLY A 67 -10.77 -6.19 -11.32
N LEU A 68 -9.44 -6.41 -11.19
CA LEU A 68 -8.42 -5.41 -11.49
C LEU A 68 -7.70 -5.69 -12.81
N ASP A 69 -7.36 -4.62 -13.52
CA ASP A 69 -6.43 -4.67 -14.66
C ASP A 69 -4.98 -4.66 -14.13
N LEU A 70 -4.39 -5.85 -13.96
CA LEU A 70 -3.04 -6.00 -13.41
C LEU A 70 -1.92 -5.56 -14.38
N ALA A 71 -2.24 -5.26 -15.64
CA ALA A 71 -1.28 -4.66 -16.58
C ALA A 71 -1.08 -3.17 -16.33
N LYS A 72 -2.05 -2.50 -15.71
CA LYS A 72 -1.95 -1.09 -15.37
C LYS A 72 -1.43 -0.88 -13.95
N TRP A 73 -0.75 0.26 -13.73
CA TRP A 73 -0.32 0.65 -12.40
C TRP A 73 -1.53 0.82 -11.45
N PRO A 74 -1.49 0.32 -10.22
CA PRO A 74 -0.41 -0.41 -9.53
C PRO A 74 -0.50 -1.95 -9.63
N GLY A 75 -0.97 -2.51 -10.74
CA GLY A 75 -1.09 -3.96 -10.97
C GLY A 75 0.17 -4.77 -10.66
N PRO A 76 1.40 -4.31 -11.02
CA PRO A 76 2.64 -4.97 -10.63
C PRO A 76 2.80 -5.08 -9.11
N VAL A 77 2.35 -4.08 -8.33
CA VAL A 77 2.35 -4.13 -6.86
C VAL A 77 1.39 -5.21 -6.34
N VAL A 78 0.17 -5.27 -6.88
CA VAL A 78 -0.79 -6.32 -6.52
C VAL A 78 -0.23 -7.70 -6.83
N SER A 79 0.40 -7.87 -8.01
CA SER A 79 1.04 -9.11 -8.44
C SER A 79 2.18 -9.54 -7.51
N MET A 80 2.96 -8.59 -7.01
CA MET A 80 4.01 -8.82 -6.02
C MET A 80 3.42 -9.34 -4.69
N TYR A 81 2.34 -8.74 -4.18
CA TYR A 81 1.68 -9.20 -2.96
C TYR A 81 1.02 -10.58 -3.12
N LEU A 82 0.58 -10.92 -4.32
CA LEU A 82 0.09 -12.25 -4.67
C LEU A 82 1.22 -13.29 -4.80
N GLY A 83 2.49 -12.86 -4.79
CA GLY A 83 3.65 -13.73 -4.97
C GLY A 83 3.86 -14.17 -6.41
N LYS A 84 3.27 -13.48 -7.38
CA LYS A 84 3.37 -13.80 -8.82
C LYS A 84 4.61 -13.21 -9.46
N VAL A 85 5.13 -12.10 -8.94
CA VAL A 85 6.30 -11.40 -9.46
C VAL A 85 7.22 -10.96 -8.31
N PRO A 86 8.55 -10.86 -8.55
CA PRO A 86 9.48 -10.31 -7.56
C PRO A 86 9.39 -8.77 -7.49
N GLU A 87 9.97 -8.19 -6.44
CA GLU A 87 10.05 -6.75 -6.20
C GLU A 87 10.68 -5.98 -7.38
N GLN A 88 11.64 -6.60 -8.08
CA GLN A 88 12.31 -5.99 -9.23
C GLN A 88 11.35 -5.64 -10.36
N VAL A 89 10.33 -6.46 -10.63
CA VAL A 89 9.31 -6.18 -11.66
C VAL A 89 8.53 -4.91 -11.34
N VAL A 90 8.26 -4.64 -10.05
CA VAL A 90 7.62 -3.38 -9.64
C VAL A 90 8.54 -2.18 -9.94
N LEU A 91 9.83 -2.29 -9.62
CA LEU A 91 10.81 -1.23 -9.88
C LEU A 91 11.02 -1.00 -11.39
N ASP A 92 11.08 -2.05 -12.18
CA ASP A 92 11.22 -1.96 -13.64
C ASP A 92 10.01 -1.24 -14.26
N SER A 93 8.81 -1.56 -13.80
CA SER A 93 7.58 -0.89 -14.26
C SER A 93 7.53 0.61 -13.91
N VAL A 94 8.23 1.03 -12.84
CA VAL A 94 8.41 2.46 -12.52
C VAL A 94 9.40 3.11 -13.49
N ALA A 95 10.48 2.43 -13.83
CA ALA A 95 11.48 2.96 -14.77
C ALA A 95 10.90 3.17 -16.18
N GLU A 96 9.98 2.30 -16.59
CA GLU A 96 9.25 2.38 -17.88
C GLU A 96 8.13 3.41 -17.89
N ALA A 97 7.73 3.96 -16.71
CA ALA A 97 6.66 4.94 -16.62
C ALA A 97 7.01 6.26 -17.31
N ASP A 98 5.97 6.98 -17.75
CA ASP A 98 6.09 8.35 -18.23
C ASP A 98 6.80 9.24 -17.20
N VAL A 99 7.58 10.21 -17.68
CA VAL A 99 8.36 11.14 -16.86
C VAL A 99 7.48 11.89 -15.84
N ILE A 100 6.23 12.21 -16.20
CA ILE A 100 5.27 12.92 -15.34
C ILE A 100 4.79 12.02 -14.19
N GLU A 101 4.51 10.75 -14.47
CA GLU A 101 3.98 9.79 -13.49
C GLU A 101 5.06 9.12 -12.65
N ARG A 102 6.28 9.06 -13.15
CA ARG A 102 7.40 8.32 -12.55
C ARG A 102 7.67 8.70 -11.08
N PRO A 103 7.69 9.99 -10.68
CA PRO A 103 7.92 10.35 -9.27
C PRO A 103 6.86 9.80 -8.32
N GLN A 104 5.58 9.86 -8.71
CA GLN A 104 4.47 9.32 -7.93
C GLN A 104 4.56 7.80 -7.83
N ARG A 105 4.76 7.11 -8.96
CA ARG A 105 4.89 5.65 -8.99
C ARG A 105 6.10 5.18 -8.19
N ARG A 106 7.19 5.94 -8.21
CA ARG A 106 8.40 5.66 -7.42
C ARG A 106 8.12 5.71 -5.91
N CYS A 107 7.43 6.75 -5.44
CA CYS A 107 7.00 6.88 -4.05
C CYS A 107 6.16 5.67 -3.63
N GLN A 108 5.16 5.33 -4.42
CA GLN A 108 4.27 4.20 -4.18
C GLN A 108 5.01 2.87 -4.20
N ALA A 109 5.85 2.62 -5.19
CA ALA A 109 6.62 1.37 -5.32
C ALA A 109 7.48 1.11 -4.07
N TYR A 110 8.28 2.09 -3.66
CA TYR A 110 9.14 1.94 -2.48
C TYR A 110 8.33 1.73 -1.21
N PHE A 111 7.23 2.45 -1.03
CA PHE A 111 6.34 2.26 0.12
C PHE A 111 5.78 0.83 0.17
N TYR A 112 5.19 0.35 -0.92
CA TYR A 112 4.58 -0.98 -0.95
C TYR A 112 5.62 -2.09 -0.83
N ILE A 113 6.81 -1.96 -1.41
CA ILE A 113 7.92 -2.89 -1.19
C ILE A 113 8.34 -2.88 0.30
N GLY A 114 8.44 -1.70 0.92
CA GLY A 114 8.74 -1.56 2.33
C GLY A 114 7.72 -2.27 3.23
N GLN A 115 6.43 -2.13 2.96
CA GLN A 115 5.38 -2.85 3.69
C GLN A 115 5.47 -4.37 3.51
N GLN A 116 5.75 -4.84 2.30
CA GLN A 116 5.99 -6.26 2.03
C GLN A 116 7.15 -6.81 2.86
N LEU A 117 8.24 -6.05 2.96
CA LEU A 117 9.42 -6.41 3.75
C LEU A 117 9.10 -6.44 5.25
N LEU A 118 8.30 -5.51 5.78
CA LEU A 118 7.82 -5.56 7.17
C LEU A 118 6.97 -6.80 7.45
N ILE A 119 6.07 -7.15 6.55
CA ILE A 119 5.24 -8.36 6.67
C ILE A 119 6.13 -9.62 6.72
N ARG A 120 7.28 -9.58 6.03
CA ARG A 120 8.31 -10.65 6.05
C ARG A 120 9.34 -10.50 7.19
N GLN A 121 9.12 -9.59 8.14
CA GLN A 121 10.00 -9.33 9.29
C GLN A 121 11.42 -8.85 8.90
N ARG A 122 11.59 -8.27 7.72
CA ARG A 122 12.85 -7.70 7.22
C ARG A 122 12.91 -6.20 7.52
N ASN A 123 12.95 -5.84 8.79
CA ASN A 123 12.78 -4.46 9.27
C ASN A 123 13.85 -3.48 8.73
N ASN A 124 15.12 -3.92 8.67
CA ASN A 124 16.22 -3.05 8.18
C ASN A 124 16.08 -2.73 6.69
N ASP A 125 15.65 -3.71 5.90
CA ASP A 125 15.45 -3.50 4.46
C ASP A 125 14.18 -2.68 4.21
N ALA A 126 13.14 -2.89 5.00
CA ALA A 126 11.94 -2.05 4.97
C ALA A 126 12.26 -0.59 5.27
N ALA A 127 13.09 -0.32 6.28
CA ALA A 127 13.52 1.05 6.61
C ALA A 127 14.26 1.73 5.45
N LYS A 128 15.07 0.99 4.68
CA LYS A 128 15.71 1.52 3.46
C LYS A 128 14.66 1.96 2.44
N MET A 129 13.65 1.13 2.19
CA MET A 129 12.57 1.43 1.24
C MET A 129 11.75 2.65 1.68
N PHE A 130 11.45 2.79 2.95
CA PHE A 130 10.74 3.96 3.47
C PHE A 130 11.57 5.24 3.36
N ARG A 131 12.90 5.18 3.55
CA ARG A 131 13.76 6.34 3.28
C ARG A 131 13.74 6.74 1.80
N GLU A 132 13.76 5.77 0.88
CA GLU A 132 13.61 6.04 -0.56
C GLU A 132 12.23 6.64 -0.87
N THR A 133 11.16 6.18 -0.20
CA THR A 133 9.82 6.78 -0.33
C THR A 133 9.84 8.25 0.07
N VAL A 134 10.42 8.57 1.23
CA VAL A 134 10.51 9.95 1.73
C VAL A 134 11.42 10.80 0.84
N ALA A 135 12.50 10.24 0.30
CA ALA A 135 13.42 10.95 -0.61
C ALA A 135 12.77 11.38 -1.93
N THR A 136 11.60 10.84 -2.29
CA THR A 136 10.84 11.29 -3.47
C THR A 136 10.23 12.68 -3.29
N ASN A 137 10.09 13.18 -2.07
CA ASN A 137 9.42 14.44 -1.72
C ASN A 137 7.95 14.55 -2.21
N ALA A 138 7.30 13.42 -2.47
CA ALA A 138 5.91 13.36 -2.94
C ALA A 138 4.92 13.54 -1.76
N SER A 139 5.03 14.64 -1.02
CA SER A 139 4.35 14.88 0.26
C SER A 139 2.82 14.90 0.20
N ALA A 140 2.24 15.02 -0.99
CA ALA A 140 0.79 14.95 -1.17
C ALA A 140 0.24 13.51 -1.18
N LEU A 141 1.11 12.50 -1.21
CA LEU A 141 0.71 11.10 -1.26
C LEU A 141 0.59 10.50 0.15
N PHE A 142 -0.43 9.66 0.34
CA PHE A 142 -0.59 8.85 1.55
C PHE A 142 0.69 8.05 1.87
N GLU A 143 1.29 7.45 0.85
CA GLU A 143 2.47 6.60 0.97
C GLU A 143 3.67 7.34 1.57
N TYR A 144 3.82 8.63 1.27
CA TYR A 144 4.87 9.47 1.83
C TYR A 144 4.71 9.65 3.35
N GLU A 145 3.51 10.05 3.81
CA GLU A 145 3.23 10.24 5.23
C GLU A 145 3.28 8.90 6.00
N ALA A 146 2.77 7.83 5.38
CA ALA A 146 2.81 6.49 5.95
C ALA A 146 4.25 6.00 6.12
N ALA A 147 5.14 6.24 5.15
CA ALA A 147 6.56 5.89 5.25
C ALA A 147 7.26 6.63 6.41
N GLN A 148 6.97 7.91 6.61
CA GLN A 148 7.48 8.65 7.76
C GLN A 148 7.00 8.04 9.09
N ALA A 149 5.73 7.64 9.17
CA ALA A 149 5.18 6.99 10.36
C ALA A 149 5.85 5.63 10.63
N GLU A 150 6.13 4.85 9.58
CA GLU A 150 6.85 3.57 9.71
C GLU A 150 8.29 3.77 10.16
N LEU A 151 9.01 4.75 9.61
CA LEU A 151 10.37 5.08 10.06
C LEU A 151 10.40 5.43 11.55
N ARG A 152 9.47 6.25 12.05
CA ARG A 152 9.36 6.56 13.48
C ARG A 152 9.12 5.30 14.33
N ARG A 153 8.27 4.37 13.87
CA ARG A 153 8.02 3.10 14.58
C ARG A 153 9.24 2.18 14.61
N LEU A 154 10.06 2.23 13.57
CA LEU A 154 11.30 1.45 13.48
C LEU A 154 12.47 2.07 14.24
N GLY A 155 12.29 3.25 14.86
CA GLY A 155 13.32 3.96 15.60
C GLY A 155 14.36 4.66 14.69
N ASN A 156 13.94 5.06 13.49
CA ASN A 156 14.78 5.71 12.47
C ASN A 156 14.33 7.16 12.19
#